data_74027597f2d2eaa536ca2faf0b673a45
#
_entry.id   74027597f2d2eaa536ca2faf0b673a45
#
_cell.length_a   1.000
_cell.length_b   1.000
_cell.length_c   1.000
_cell.angle_alpha   90.00
_cell.angle_beta   90.00
_cell.angle_gamma   90.00
#
_symmetry.space_group_name_H-M   'P 1'
#
loop_
_entity.id
_entity.type
_entity.pdbx_description
1 polymer ?
#
loop_
_entity_poly.entity_id
_entity_poly.type
_entity_poly.pdbx_seq_one_letter_code
_entity_poly.pdbx_strand_id
1 'polypeptide(L)'
;MSQRRGHNRRVSIETLENVENPLEAGLTILGSTLTVDDISLRIVEVEAYGGEKDGPWPDPAAHSYRGRTPRNSVMFGRAGRLYVYRSYGMHFCMNISYGPDGVAGGVLLRAAEIEAGHDVVSARRSPDRPSHQWARGPGNLGASVAITLADNGTDV
;
A
#
# COMPACT_ATOMS: atom_id res chain seq x y z
N MET A 1 29.92 -10.99 12.74
CA MET A 1 28.52 -11.14 12.23
C MET A 1 27.65 -10.11 12.93
N SER A 2 27.36 -9.00 12.27
CA SER A 2 26.51 -7.93 12.80
C SER A 2 25.05 -8.32 12.57
N GLN A 3 24.34 -8.69 13.64
CA GLN A 3 22.89 -8.81 13.61
C GLN A 3 22.32 -7.40 13.43
N ARG A 4 21.88 -7.08 12.21
CA ARG A 4 21.04 -5.91 11.99
C ARG A 4 19.70 -6.19 12.68
N ARG A 5 19.49 -5.60 13.84
CA ARG A 5 18.16 -5.55 14.48
C ARG A 5 17.25 -4.76 13.53
N GLY A 6 16.38 -5.47 12.82
CA GLY A 6 15.32 -4.83 12.05
C GLY A 6 14.44 -4.05 13.04
N HIS A 7 14.46 -2.73 12.94
CA HIS A 7 13.47 -1.91 13.65
C HIS A 7 12.13 -2.17 12.99
N ASN A 8 11.28 -2.93 13.68
CA ASN A 8 9.88 -3.11 13.28
C ASN A 8 9.18 -1.76 13.50
N ARG A 9 9.10 -0.96 12.45
CA ARG A 9 8.49 0.36 12.50
C ARG A 9 6.98 0.18 12.35
N ARG A 10 6.25 0.33 13.46
CA ARG A 10 4.79 0.42 13.42
C ARG A 10 4.40 1.82 12.96
N VAL A 11 3.57 1.90 11.93
CA VAL A 11 2.96 3.13 11.47
C VAL A 11 1.61 3.25 12.17
N SER A 12 1.35 4.36 12.85
CA SER A 12 0.05 4.62 13.46
C SER A 12 -0.85 5.40 12.50
N ILE A 13 -2.16 5.22 12.64
CA ILE A 13 -3.16 6.00 11.91
C ILE A 13 -2.94 7.50 12.16
N GLU A 14 -2.70 7.90 13.41
CA GLU A 14 -2.42 9.29 13.80
C GLU A 14 -1.23 9.88 13.03
N THR A 15 -0.17 9.11 12.83
CA THR A 15 0.98 9.54 12.02
C THR A 15 0.57 9.80 10.57
N LEU A 16 -0.25 8.92 9.99
CA LEU A 16 -0.72 9.06 8.60
C LEU A 16 -1.74 10.20 8.43
N GLU A 17 -2.55 10.49 9.45
CA GLU A 17 -3.50 11.61 9.43
C GLU A 17 -2.81 12.97 9.43
N ASN A 18 -1.65 13.06 10.07
CA ASN A 18 -0.92 14.31 10.29
C ASN A 18 0.27 14.54 9.35
N VAL A 19 0.38 13.80 8.26
CA VAL A 19 1.44 14.03 7.26
C VAL A 19 1.24 15.38 6.56
N GLU A 20 2.33 16.06 6.27
CA GLU A 20 2.30 17.38 5.65
C GLU A 20 2.19 17.33 4.12
N ASN A 21 2.60 16.22 3.50
CA ASN A 21 2.63 16.08 2.05
C ASN A 21 2.77 14.61 1.61
N PRO A 22 2.57 14.31 0.31
CA PRO A 22 2.71 12.96 -0.22
C PRO A 22 4.07 12.31 0.01
N LEU A 23 5.16 13.07 -0.08
CA LEU A 23 6.51 12.55 0.15
C LEU A 23 6.66 12.02 1.58
N GLU A 24 6.18 12.77 2.56
CA GLU A 24 6.22 12.36 3.98
C GLU A 24 5.39 11.09 4.20
N ALA A 25 4.21 10.99 3.58
CA ALA A 25 3.40 9.78 3.63
C ALA A 25 4.14 8.56 3.09
N GLY A 26 4.78 8.69 1.93
CA GLY A 26 5.59 7.64 1.32
C GLY A 26 6.76 7.22 2.22
N LEU A 27 7.50 8.17 2.77
CA LEU A 27 8.62 7.90 3.68
C LEU A 27 8.17 7.28 5.00
N THR A 28 6.97 7.59 5.47
CA THR A 28 6.38 6.99 6.67
C THR A 28 6.10 5.50 6.46
N ILE A 29 5.57 5.13 5.30
CA ILE A 29 5.20 3.74 4.97
C ILE A 29 6.42 2.93 4.53
N LEU A 30 7.37 3.52 3.83
CA LEU A 30 8.58 2.83 3.36
C LEU A 30 9.37 2.23 4.54
N GLY A 31 9.67 0.94 4.45
CA GLY A 31 10.37 0.19 5.50
C GLY A 31 9.47 -0.31 6.64
N SER A 32 8.17 -0.01 6.60
CA SER A 32 7.21 -0.59 7.56
C SER A 32 6.90 -2.05 7.21
N THR A 33 6.37 -2.78 8.19
CA THR A 33 5.91 -4.17 7.99
C THR A 33 4.39 -4.19 7.85
N LEU A 34 3.92 -4.77 6.75
CA LEU A 34 2.51 -5.12 6.53
C LEU A 34 2.32 -6.58 6.90
N THR A 35 1.35 -6.86 7.78
CA THR A 35 0.98 -8.24 8.14
C THR A 35 -0.41 -8.56 7.61
N VAL A 36 -0.52 -9.66 6.87
CA VAL A 36 -1.78 -10.19 6.34
C VAL A 36 -1.84 -11.67 6.67
N ASP A 37 -2.72 -12.07 7.56
CA ASP A 37 -2.77 -13.43 8.12
C ASP A 37 -1.38 -13.86 8.65
N ASP A 38 -0.84 -14.97 8.17
CA ASP A 38 0.47 -15.50 8.55
C ASP A 38 1.64 -14.92 7.72
N ILE A 39 1.39 -13.93 6.86
CA ILE A 39 2.39 -13.33 5.99
C ILE A 39 2.83 -11.98 6.56
N SER A 40 4.12 -11.78 6.70
CA SER A 40 4.73 -10.48 7.02
C SER A 40 5.61 -10.01 5.89
N LEU A 41 5.38 -8.77 5.47
CA LEU A 41 6.04 -8.13 4.34
C LEU A 41 6.65 -6.81 4.80
N ARG A 42 7.94 -6.62 4.54
CA ARG A 42 8.57 -5.30 4.66
C ARG A 42 8.42 -4.53 3.37
N ILE A 43 7.77 -3.39 3.40
CA ILE A 43 7.58 -2.54 2.22
C ILE A 43 8.91 -1.90 1.83
N VAL A 44 9.36 -2.14 0.60
CA VAL A 44 10.67 -1.67 0.10
C VAL A 44 10.55 -0.69 -1.06
N GLU A 45 9.38 -0.57 -1.67
CA GLU A 45 9.13 0.38 -2.76
C GLU A 45 7.68 0.88 -2.69
N VAL A 46 7.50 2.19 -2.85
CA VAL A 46 6.20 2.85 -2.85
C VAL A 46 6.13 3.96 -3.91
N GLU A 47 4.91 4.34 -4.28
CA GLU A 47 4.63 5.59 -4.98
C GLU A 47 3.61 6.39 -4.17
N ALA A 48 3.97 7.62 -3.80
CA ALA A 48 3.07 8.51 -3.09
C ALA A 48 2.31 9.40 -4.06
N TYR A 49 1.00 9.34 -4.01
CA TYR A 49 0.09 10.15 -4.82
C TYR A 49 -0.60 11.19 -3.96
N GLY A 50 -0.73 12.40 -4.51
CA GLY A 50 -1.58 13.44 -3.91
C GLY A 50 -3.06 13.19 -4.15
N GLY A 51 -3.82 14.25 -4.32
CA GLY A 51 -5.26 14.21 -4.37
C GLY A 51 -5.88 15.04 -5.49
N GLU A 52 -7.08 15.51 -5.21
CA GLU A 52 -7.89 16.28 -6.14
C GLU A 52 -7.27 17.64 -6.49
N LYS A 53 -7.65 18.18 -7.66
CA LYS A 53 -7.08 19.40 -8.22
C LYS A 53 -7.22 20.64 -7.31
N ASP A 54 -8.26 20.69 -6.51
CA ASP A 54 -8.56 21.80 -5.60
C ASP A 54 -8.20 21.47 -4.12
N GLY A 55 -7.56 20.34 -3.88
CA GLY A 55 -7.08 19.92 -2.57
C GLY A 55 -5.70 20.47 -2.22
N PRO A 56 -5.18 20.14 -1.03
CA PRO A 56 -3.87 20.62 -0.58
C PRO A 56 -2.69 20.04 -1.39
N TRP A 57 -2.89 18.89 -2.03
CA TRP A 57 -1.84 18.19 -2.78
C TRP A 57 -2.32 17.78 -4.17
N PRO A 58 -2.56 18.73 -5.08
CA PRO A 58 -3.05 18.43 -6.43
C PRO A 58 -2.08 17.51 -7.18
N ASP A 59 -2.59 16.38 -7.68
CA ASP A 59 -1.78 15.40 -8.39
C ASP A 59 -2.53 14.86 -9.61
N PRO A 60 -2.18 15.30 -10.83
CA PRO A 60 -2.82 14.85 -12.05
C PRO A 60 -2.71 13.34 -12.31
N ALA A 61 -1.74 12.66 -11.69
CA ALA A 61 -1.57 11.22 -11.78
C ALA A 61 -2.45 10.43 -10.81
N ALA A 62 -3.00 11.10 -9.77
CA ALA A 62 -3.85 10.45 -8.78
C ALA A 62 -5.22 10.09 -9.34
N HIS A 63 -5.75 8.92 -8.96
CA HIS A 63 -7.12 8.50 -9.30
C HIS A 63 -8.19 9.46 -8.76
N SER A 64 -7.86 10.22 -7.72
CA SER A 64 -8.73 11.21 -7.07
C SER A 64 -8.65 12.60 -7.66
N TYR A 65 -7.76 12.87 -8.62
CA TYR A 65 -7.54 14.22 -9.16
C TYR A 65 -8.82 14.90 -9.66
N ARG A 66 -9.71 14.14 -10.33
CA ARG A 66 -10.98 14.65 -10.87
C ARG A 66 -12.12 14.66 -9.86
N GLY A 67 -11.82 14.40 -8.59
CA GLY A 67 -12.78 14.36 -7.50
C GLY A 67 -13.20 12.94 -7.09
N ARG A 68 -14.10 12.90 -6.11
CA ARG A 68 -14.57 11.67 -5.48
C ARG A 68 -15.52 10.89 -6.38
N THR A 69 -15.32 9.59 -6.44
CA THR A 69 -16.19 8.63 -7.11
C THR A 69 -16.44 7.43 -6.18
N PRO A 70 -17.45 6.57 -6.45
CA PRO A 70 -17.62 5.33 -5.68
C PRO A 70 -16.36 4.46 -5.66
N ARG A 71 -15.59 4.43 -6.76
CA ARG A 71 -14.37 3.63 -6.89
C ARG A 71 -13.25 4.12 -5.97
N ASN A 72 -13.03 5.44 -5.88
CA ASN A 72 -11.90 6.02 -5.16
C ASN A 72 -12.28 6.61 -3.78
N SER A 73 -13.51 6.41 -3.34
CA SER A 73 -14.04 7.04 -2.12
C SER A 73 -13.22 6.75 -0.86
N VAL A 74 -12.54 5.59 -0.80
CA VAL A 74 -11.66 5.22 0.31
C VAL A 74 -10.49 6.20 0.47
N MET A 75 -9.97 6.76 -0.63
CA MET A 75 -8.88 7.74 -0.59
C MET A 75 -9.29 9.06 0.08
N PHE A 76 -10.59 9.37 0.13
CA PHE A 76 -11.15 10.56 0.77
C PHE A 76 -11.60 10.33 2.22
N GLY A 77 -11.49 9.10 2.72
CA GLY A 77 -11.85 8.73 4.08
C GLY A 77 -10.68 8.89 5.06
N ARG A 78 -10.82 8.23 6.21
CA ARG A 78 -9.76 8.21 7.22
C ARG A 78 -8.45 7.65 6.66
N ALA A 79 -7.35 8.15 7.19
CA ALA A 79 -6.03 7.57 6.94
C ALA A 79 -5.94 6.12 7.44
N GLY A 80 -5.00 5.35 6.89
CA GLY A 80 -4.74 3.98 7.31
C GLY A 80 -5.76 2.97 6.80
N ARG A 81 -6.40 3.25 5.65
CA ARG A 81 -7.28 2.29 4.97
C ARG A 81 -6.68 1.81 3.67
N LEU A 82 -6.94 0.56 3.35
CA LEU A 82 -6.60 0.00 2.05
C LEU A 82 -7.53 0.54 0.97
N TYR A 83 -6.95 1.15 -0.05
CA TYR A 83 -7.60 1.40 -1.32
C TYR A 83 -7.12 0.35 -2.31
N VAL A 84 -8.00 -0.57 -2.68
CA VAL A 84 -7.71 -1.65 -3.63
C VAL A 84 -8.40 -1.36 -4.94
N TYR A 85 -7.64 -1.42 -6.03
CA TYR A 85 -8.20 -1.31 -7.37
C TYR A 85 -7.69 -2.41 -8.29
N ARG A 86 -8.46 -2.71 -9.33
CA ARG A 86 -8.09 -3.67 -10.36
C ARG A 86 -7.36 -2.95 -11.50
N SER A 87 -6.12 -3.36 -11.76
CA SER A 87 -5.28 -2.82 -12.82
C SER A 87 -5.31 -3.71 -14.05
N TYR A 88 -5.53 -3.11 -15.21
CA TYR A 88 -5.61 -3.82 -16.52
C TYR A 88 -6.55 -5.04 -16.53
N GLY A 89 -7.55 -5.08 -15.66
CA GLY A 89 -8.46 -6.21 -15.52
C GLY A 89 -7.82 -7.52 -15.00
N MET A 90 -6.57 -7.50 -14.58
CA MET A 90 -5.79 -8.69 -14.22
C MET A 90 -5.22 -8.67 -12.81
N HIS A 91 -4.78 -7.51 -12.32
CA HIS A 91 -4.06 -7.38 -11.05
C HIS A 91 -4.82 -6.50 -10.07
N PHE A 92 -4.73 -6.84 -8.79
CA PHE A 92 -5.20 -5.99 -7.70
C PHE A 92 -4.00 -5.28 -7.08
N CYS A 93 -4.10 -3.95 -6.98
CA CYS A 93 -3.08 -3.09 -6.42
C CYS A 93 -3.55 -2.50 -5.10
N MET A 94 -2.65 -2.40 -4.13
CA MET A 94 -2.94 -1.89 -2.79
C MET A 94 -2.34 -0.51 -2.60
N ASN A 95 -3.16 0.40 -2.08
CA ASN A 95 -2.71 1.70 -1.58
C ASN A 95 -3.11 1.84 -0.11
N ILE A 96 -2.35 2.61 0.63
CA ILE A 96 -2.73 3.04 1.99
C ILE A 96 -3.12 4.51 1.92
N SER A 97 -4.33 4.84 2.38
CA SER A 97 -4.81 6.22 2.46
C SER A 97 -4.08 6.99 3.56
N TYR A 98 -3.87 8.29 3.35
CA TYR A 98 -3.26 9.20 4.31
C TYR A 98 -3.92 10.58 4.25
N GLY A 99 -3.59 11.43 5.20
CA GLY A 99 -4.12 12.78 5.35
C GLY A 99 -5.40 12.82 6.18
N PRO A 100 -5.89 14.03 6.47
CA PRO A 100 -7.10 14.22 7.25
C PRO A 100 -8.33 13.68 6.51
N ASP A 101 -9.34 13.26 7.27
CA ASP A 101 -10.61 12.79 6.72
C ASP A 101 -11.24 13.82 5.78
N GLY A 102 -11.64 13.40 4.61
CA GLY A 102 -12.16 14.24 3.53
C GLY A 102 -11.11 14.75 2.54
N VAL A 103 -9.82 14.54 2.80
CA VAL A 103 -8.72 14.93 1.91
C VAL A 103 -8.11 13.68 1.27
N ALA A 104 -8.12 13.64 -0.06
CA ALA A 104 -7.62 12.48 -0.77
C ALA A 104 -6.09 12.41 -0.77
N GLY A 105 -5.58 11.22 -0.49
CA GLY A 105 -4.17 10.86 -0.62
C GLY A 105 -4.00 9.35 -0.56
N GLY A 106 -3.03 8.81 -1.28
CA GLY A 106 -2.76 7.39 -1.32
C GLY A 106 -1.31 7.05 -1.60
N VAL A 107 -0.79 6.06 -0.91
CA VAL A 107 0.54 5.50 -1.15
C VAL A 107 0.37 4.10 -1.75
N LEU A 108 0.77 3.95 -3.01
CA LEU A 108 0.79 2.66 -3.69
C LEU A 108 1.95 1.82 -3.16
N LEU A 109 1.64 0.60 -2.71
CA LEU A 109 2.63 -0.39 -2.32
C LEU A 109 3.11 -1.11 -3.58
N ARG A 110 4.41 -0.98 -3.91
CA ARG A 110 4.95 -1.49 -5.17
C ARG A 110 5.76 -2.77 -5.03
N ALA A 111 6.54 -2.87 -3.98
CA ALA A 111 7.32 -4.07 -3.71
C ALA A 111 7.55 -4.26 -2.22
N ALA A 112 7.72 -5.52 -1.84
CA ALA A 112 8.01 -5.91 -0.47
C ALA A 112 9.00 -7.08 -0.41
N GLU A 113 9.73 -7.16 0.69
CA GLU A 113 10.50 -8.32 1.10
C GLU A 113 9.63 -9.19 2.02
N ILE A 114 9.54 -10.49 1.73
CA ILE A 114 8.78 -11.43 2.54
C ILE A 114 9.61 -11.79 3.76
N GLU A 115 9.14 -11.43 4.96
CA GLU A 115 9.81 -11.71 6.24
C GLU A 115 9.28 -12.98 6.89
N ALA A 116 8.00 -13.32 6.70
CA ALA A 116 7.35 -14.53 7.19
C ALA A 116 6.26 -15.01 6.23
N GLY A 117 5.87 -16.28 6.31
CA GLY A 117 4.82 -16.86 5.47
C GLY A 117 5.29 -17.28 4.08
N HIS A 118 6.57 -17.56 3.89
CA HIS A 118 7.15 -17.96 2.60
C HIS A 118 6.42 -19.14 1.96
N ASP A 119 6.03 -20.15 2.75
CA ASP A 119 5.34 -21.34 2.23
C ASP A 119 3.96 -20.97 1.67
N VAL A 120 3.24 -20.08 2.35
CA VAL A 120 1.93 -19.60 1.91
C VAL A 120 2.06 -18.81 0.62
N VAL A 121 3.04 -17.90 0.54
CA VAL A 121 3.29 -17.10 -0.67
C VAL A 121 3.74 -18.00 -1.83
N SER A 122 4.63 -18.95 -1.57
CA SER A 122 5.12 -19.92 -2.56
C SER A 122 3.97 -20.70 -3.21
N ALA A 123 2.98 -21.12 -2.43
CA ALA A 123 1.81 -21.82 -2.94
C ALA A 123 0.93 -20.96 -3.88
N ARG A 124 1.00 -19.64 -3.76
CA ARG A 124 0.24 -18.67 -4.59
C ARG A 124 1.01 -18.20 -5.83
N ARG A 125 2.30 -18.44 -5.87
CA ARG A 125 3.18 -17.96 -6.94
C ARG A 125 3.68 -19.12 -7.80
N SER A 126 4.07 -18.82 -9.05
CA SER A 126 4.64 -19.84 -9.93
C SER A 126 5.93 -20.38 -9.32
N PRO A 127 6.13 -21.72 -9.28
CA PRO A 127 7.35 -22.34 -8.79
C PRO A 127 8.60 -21.97 -9.60
N ASP A 128 8.43 -21.60 -10.86
CA ASP A 128 9.51 -21.18 -11.75
C ASP A 128 9.99 -19.74 -11.48
N ARG A 129 9.26 -18.99 -10.64
CA ARG A 129 9.61 -17.61 -10.30
C ARG A 129 10.48 -17.59 -9.05
N PRO A 130 11.67 -16.98 -9.10
CA PRO A 130 12.52 -16.82 -7.92
C PRO A 130 11.81 -16.07 -6.79
N SER A 131 12.02 -16.46 -5.54
CA SER A 131 11.33 -15.92 -4.37
C SER A 131 11.46 -14.38 -4.23
N HIS A 132 12.61 -13.80 -4.60
CA HIS A 132 12.83 -12.35 -4.59
C HIS A 132 11.96 -11.57 -5.59
N GLN A 133 11.27 -12.26 -6.50
CA GLN A 133 10.33 -11.65 -7.45
C GLN A 133 8.86 -11.82 -7.05
N TRP A 134 8.56 -12.60 -6.03
CA TRP A 134 7.17 -12.93 -5.67
C TRP A 134 6.33 -11.70 -5.32
N ALA A 135 6.91 -10.74 -4.60
CA ALA A 135 6.27 -9.49 -4.21
C ALA A 135 6.93 -8.26 -4.86
N ARG A 136 7.51 -8.41 -6.05
CA ARG A 136 8.12 -7.32 -6.83
C ARG A 136 7.14 -6.78 -7.84
N GLY A 137 6.75 -5.54 -7.69
CA GLY A 137 5.72 -4.86 -8.46
C GLY A 137 4.33 -4.94 -7.77
N PRO A 138 3.45 -3.94 -7.99
CA PRO A 138 2.20 -3.80 -7.24
C PRO A 138 1.24 -4.98 -7.43
N GLY A 139 1.15 -5.52 -8.65
CA GLY A 139 0.32 -6.69 -8.95
C GLY A 139 0.85 -7.96 -8.30
N ASN A 140 2.17 -8.19 -8.32
CA ASN A 140 2.80 -9.33 -7.68
C ASN A 140 2.68 -9.25 -6.15
N LEU A 141 2.85 -8.05 -5.59
CA LEU A 141 2.66 -7.81 -4.16
C LEU A 141 1.24 -8.15 -3.73
N GLY A 142 0.22 -7.65 -4.44
CA GLY A 142 -1.17 -7.98 -4.18
C GLY A 142 -1.47 -9.48 -4.27
N ALA A 143 -0.93 -10.16 -5.30
CA ALA A 143 -1.09 -11.60 -5.47
C ALA A 143 -0.41 -12.41 -4.35
N SER A 144 0.72 -11.92 -3.80
CA SER A 144 1.41 -12.59 -2.69
C SER A 144 0.56 -12.69 -1.45
N VAL A 145 -0.27 -11.69 -1.18
CA VAL A 145 -1.20 -11.68 -0.02
C VAL A 145 -2.64 -12.02 -0.40
N ALA A 146 -2.87 -12.40 -1.65
CA ALA A 146 -4.20 -12.73 -2.19
C ALA A 146 -5.23 -11.61 -2.00
N ILE A 147 -4.80 -10.34 -2.13
CA ILE A 147 -5.67 -9.19 -2.00
C ILE A 147 -6.77 -9.19 -3.07
N THR A 148 -7.96 -8.73 -2.72
CA THR A 148 -9.11 -8.62 -3.62
C THR A 148 -9.85 -7.31 -3.41
N LEU A 149 -10.86 -7.02 -4.24
CA LEU A 149 -11.73 -5.85 -4.03
C LEU A 149 -12.54 -5.92 -2.73
N ALA A 150 -12.73 -7.11 -2.17
CA ALA A 150 -13.41 -7.27 -0.87
C ALA A 150 -12.62 -6.62 0.28
N ASP A 151 -11.31 -6.47 0.13
CA ASP A 151 -10.42 -5.86 1.12
C ASP A 151 -10.40 -4.32 1.03
N ASN A 152 -11.02 -3.75 -0.01
CA ASN A 152 -11.09 -2.30 -0.18
C ASN A 152 -11.82 -1.64 0.99
N GLY A 153 -11.19 -0.65 1.61
CA GLY A 153 -11.72 0.08 2.76
C GLY A 153 -11.42 -0.55 4.12
N THR A 154 -10.70 -1.67 4.20
CA THR A 154 -10.26 -2.25 5.47
C THR A 154 -9.19 -1.39 6.13
N ASP A 155 -9.17 -1.38 7.46
CA ASP A 155 -8.11 -0.73 8.23
C ASP A 155 -6.81 -1.54 8.16
N VAL A 156 -5.66 -0.87 8.17
CA VAL A 156 -4.32 -1.46 8.18
C VAL A 156 -3.58 -1.19 9.48
#